data_0902b53a37852a399ed2d027d871e3fe
#
_entry.id   0902b53a37852a399ed2d027d871e3fe
#
_cell.length_a   1.000
_cell.length_b   1.000
_cell.length_c   1.000
_cell.angle_alpha   90.00
_cell.angle_beta   90.00
_cell.angle_gamma   90.00
#
_symmetry.space_group_name_H-M   'P 1'
#
loop_
_entity.id
_entity.type
_entity.pdbx_description
1 polymer ?
#
loop_
_entity_poly.entity_id
_entity_poly.type
_entity_poly.pdbx_seq_one_letter_code
_entity_poly.pdbx_strand_id
1 'polypeptide(L)'
;RIVRVRLYGVDAPESAQRFGKQSRQHLTTLIKGKDLRLKTMYLDNYKRSVAIVYLVEGNSIDERSVNQRQVQAGMAWVYDYFCTGDICKTWKVEEAMARKEKLGLWKDDDPTPPWQWRRSHKR
;
A
#
# COMPACT_ATOMS: atom_id res chain seq x y z
N ARG A 1 -21.95 -6.52 -6.26
CA ARG A 1 -20.80 -7.32 -6.70
C ARG A 1 -19.57 -6.94 -5.89
N ILE A 2 -18.88 -7.94 -5.37
CA ILE A 2 -17.66 -7.76 -4.60
C ILE A 2 -16.46 -8.04 -5.50
N VAL A 3 -15.51 -7.10 -5.52
CA VAL A 3 -14.25 -7.24 -6.25
C VAL A 3 -13.13 -7.28 -5.21
N ARG A 4 -12.29 -8.30 -5.29
CA ARG A 4 -11.12 -8.37 -4.42
C ARG A 4 -9.97 -7.63 -5.07
N VAL A 5 -9.35 -6.73 -4.31
CA VAL A 5 -8.31 -5.84 -4.82
C VAL A 5 -7.07 -5.95 -3.94
N ARG A 6 -5.92 -5.97 -4.58
CA ARG A 6 -4.63 -5.82 -3.94
C ARG A 6 -3.97 -4.56 -4.49
N LEU A 7 -3.36 -3.78 -3.61
CA LEU A 7 -2.67 -2.55 -4.03
C LEU A 7 -1.42 -2.90 -4.83
N TYR A 8 -1.32 -2.36 -6.04
CA TYR A 8 -0.16 -2.56 -6.91
C TYR A 8 1.10 -1.94 -6.30
N GLY A 9 2.18 -2.68 -6.32
CA GLY A 9 3.53 -2.17 -6.08
C GLY A 9 3.85 -1.83 -4.63
N VAL A 10 2.91 -1.98 -3.71
CA VAL A 10 3.13 -1.69 -2.29
C VAL A 10 2.73 -2.89 -1.45
N ASP A 11 3.34 -3.00 -0.28
CA ASP A 11 3.08 -4.11 0.62
C ASP A 11 2.99 -3.57 2.05
N ALA A 12 1.86 -3.83 2.69
CA ALA A 12 1.61 -3.38 4.05
C ALA A 12 2.00 -4.46 5.05
N PRO A 13 2.37 -4.08 6.28
CA PRO A 13 2.61 -5.06 7.32
C PRO A 13 1.41 -5.99 7.50
N GLU A 14 1.68 -7.27 7.72
CA GLU A 14 0.65 -8.26 7.99
C GLU A 14 -0.06 -7.94 9.31
N SER A 15 -1.29 -8.40 9.46
CA SER A 15 -2.10 -8.07 10.66
C SER A 15 -1.39 -8.42 11.97
N ALA A 16 -0.62 -9.50 11.98
CA ALA A 16 0.11 -9.95 13.16
C ALA A 16 1.46 -9.26 13.33
N GLN A 17 1.91 -8.49 12.33
CA GLN A 17 3.14 -7.73 12.43
C GLN A 17 2.93 -6.45 13.22
N ARG A 18 4.03 -5.94 13.78
CA ARG A 18 4.03 -4.58 14.34
C ARG A 18 3.60 -3.60 13.27
N PHE A 19 2.74 -2.66 13.62
CA PHE A 19 2.12 -1.67 12.74
C PHE A 19 1.11 -2.25 11.74
N GLY A 20 0.83 -3.56 11.77
CA GLY A 20 -0.17 -4.17 10.89
C GLY A 20 -1.56 -3.63 11.09
N LYS A 21 -1.97 -3.48 12.35
CA LYS A 21 -3.30 -2.92 12.69
C LYS A 21 -3.40 -1.47 12.28
N GLN A 22 -2.36 -0.67 12.53
CA GLN A 22 -2.32 0.75 12.18
C GLN A 22 -2.39 0.94 10.67
N SER A 23 -1.69 0.12 9.91
CA SER A 23 -1.71 0.16 8.45
C SER A 23 -3.10 -0.14 7.92
N ARG A 24 -3.75 -1.20 8.43
CA ARG A 24 -5.12 -1.56 8.04
C ARG A 24 -6.08 -0.43 8.37
N GLN A 25 -5.96 0.15 9.56
CA GLN A 25 -6.83 1.22 10.01
C GLN A 25 -6.68 2.48 9.15
N HIS A 26 -5.45 2.81 8.78
CA HIS A 26 -5.16 3.94 7.90
C HIS A 26 -5.82 3.72 6.53
N LEU A 27 -5.67 2.52 5.96
CA LEU A 27 -6.30 2.18 4.68
C LEU A 27 -7.82 2.29 4.79
N THR A 28 -8.41 1.73 5.83
CA THR A 28 -9.86 1.79 6.05
C THR A 28 -10.34 3.23 6.13
N THR A 29 -9.63 4.07 6.86
CA THR A 29 -9.97 5.49 6.99
C THR A 29 -9.91 6.21 5.66
N LEU A 30 -8.93 5.89 4.82
CA LEU A 30 -8.79 6.52 3.50
C LEU A 30 -9.97 6.20 2.59
N ILE A 31 -10.48 4.97 2.61
CA ILE A 31 -11.44 4.52 1.59
C ILE A 31 -12.88 4.46 2.09
N LYS A 32 -13.10 4.53 3.40
CA LYS A 32 -14.44 4.37 3.97
C LYS A 32 -15.40 5.45 3.47
N GLY A 33 -16.52 5.00 2.91
CA GLY A 33 -17.55 5.90 2.40
C GLY A 33 -17.16 6.65 1.13
N LYS A 34 -16.07 6.25 0.49
CA LYS A 34 -15.60 6.89 -0.74
C LYS A 34 -15.88 6.03 -1.95
N ASP A 35 -16.11 6.67 -3.08
CA ASP A 35 -16.10 5.99 -4.36
C ASP A 35 -14.66 5.81 -4.80
N LEU A 36 -14.38 4.69 -5.43
CA LEU A 36 -13.03 4.32 -5.82
C LEU A 36 -12.97 4.08 -7.32
N ARG A 37 -11.86 4.47 -7.93
CA ARG A 37 -11.53 4.10 -9.29
C ARG A 37 -10.31 3.21 -9.28
N LEU A 38 -10.40 2.07 -9.94
CA LEU A 38 -9.31 1.10 -10.02
C LEU A 38 -8.64 1.18 -11.38
N LYS A 39 -7.32 1.31 -11.38
CA LYS A 39 -6.52 1.08 -12.57
C LYS A 39 -5.88 -0.29 -12.38
N THR A 40 -6.54 -1.32 -12.92
CA THR A 40 -6.05 -2.70 -12.79
C THR A 40 -4.82 -2.89 -13.66
N MET A 41 -3.72 -3.29 -13.02
CA MET A 41 -2.47 -3.56 -13.71
C MET A 41 -2.44 -5.00 -14.22
N TYR A 42 -2.91 -5.93 -13.41
CA TYR A 42 -3.04 -7.34 -13.77
C TYR A 42 -3.91 -8.07 -12.74
N LEU A 43 -4.31 -9.29 -13.06
CA LEU A 43 -4.96 -10.20 -12.11
C LEU A 43 -3.90 -11.15 -11.57
N ASP A 44 -3.89 -11.37 -10.25
CA ASP A 44 -2.96 -12.32 -9.66
C ASP A 44 -3.50 -13.76 -9.75
N ASN A 45 -2.72 -14.72 -9.24
CA ASN A 45 -3.08 -16.13 -9.27
C ASN A 45 -4.34 -16.47 -8.47
N TYR A 46 -4.76 -15.56 -7.59
CA TYR A 46 -5.98 -15.71 -6.78
C TYR A 46 -7.14 -14.91 -7.37
N LYS A 47 -7.00 -14.42 -8.59
CA LYS A 47 -8.00 -13.62 -9.32
C LYS A 47 -8.34 -12.30 -8.63
N ARG A 48 -7.40 -11.76 -7.82
CA ARG A 48 -7.54 -10.42 -7.29
C ARG A 48 -7.06 -9.41 -8.33
N SER A 49 -7.76 -8.29 -8.42
CA SER A 49 -7.28 -7.16 -9.21
C SER A 49 -6.11 -6.51 -8.47
N VAL A 50 -4.92 -6.54 -9.08
CA VAL A 50 -3.77 -5.81 -8.55
C VAL A 50 -3.79 -4.45 -9.20
N ALA A 51 -4.10 -3.41 -8.42
CA ALA A 51 -4.51 -2.13 -8.97
C ALA A 51 -3.89 -0.94 -8.25
N ILE A 52 -3.81 0.16 -8.99
CA ILE A 52 -3.63 1.49 -8.40
C ILE A 52 -5.04 2.00 -8.12
N VAL A 53 -5.30 2.38 -6.87
CA VAL A 53 -6.62 2.77 -6.39
C VAL A 53 -6.67 4.27 -6.18
N TYR A 54 -7.66 4.92 -6.81
CA TYR A 54 -7.85 6.36 -6.71
C TYR A 54 -9.15 6.68 -5.99
N LEU A 55 -9.13 7.72 -5.17
CA LEU A 55 -10.33 8.25 -4.53
C LEU A 55 -11.05 9.16 -5.51
N VAL A 56 -12.38 9.01 -5.58
CA VAL A 56 -13.24 9.83 -6.42
C VAL A 56 -14.08 10.75 -5.54
N GLU A 57 -14.03 12.05 -5.82
CA GLU A 57 -14.84 13.05 -5.12
C GLU A 57 -15.63 13.85 -6.15
N GLY A 58 -16.95 13.60 -6.22
CA GLY A 58 -17.79 14.21 -7.24
C GLY A 58 -17.32 13.84 -8.64
N ASN A 59 -16.96 14.84 -9.44
CA ASN A 59 -16.44 14.64 -10.80
C ASN A 59 -14.92 14.61 -10.86
N SER A 60 -14.24 14.65 -9.70
CA SER A 60 -12.79 14.74 -9.62
C SER A 60 -12.18 13.45 -9.11
N ILE A 61 -11.00 13.11 -9.60
CA ILE A 61 -10.19 12.00 -9.12
C ILE A 61 -8.99 12.59 -8.41
N ASP A 62 -8.74 12.13 -7.18
CA ASP A 62 -7.53 12.53 -6.46
C ASP A 62 -6.33 11.90 -7.16
N GLU A 63 -5.40 12.72 -7.60
CA GLU A 63 -4.21 12.26 -8.32
C GLU A 63 -3.29 11.41 -7.45
N ARG A 64 -3.30 11.64 -6.13
CA ARG A 64 -2.54 10.79 -5.21
C ARG A 64 -3.35 9.54 -4.91
N SER A 65 -2.88 8.43 -5.40
CA SER A 65 -3.54 7.15 -5.19
C SER A 65 -3.53 6.74 -3.70
N VAL A 66 -4.41 5.81 -3.35
CA VAL A 66 -4.40 5.17 -2.04
C VAL A 66 -3.05 4.48 -1.80
N ASN A 67 -2.50 3.84 -2.86
CA ASN A 67 -1.17 3.22 -2.82
C ASN A 67 -0.12 4.23 -2.34
N GLN A 68 -0.10 5.38 -2.99
CA GLN A 68 0.86 6.46 -2.69
C GLN A 68 0.67 6.99 -1.26
N ARG A 69 -0.58 7.18 -0.85
CA ARG A 69 -0.89 7.70 0.49
C ARG A 69 -0.44 6.77 1.58
N GLN A 70 -0.54 5.45 1.36
CA GLN A 70 -0.04 4.46 2.31
C GLN A 70 1.48 4.57 2.46
N VAL A 71 2.19 4.76 1.36
CA VAL A 71 3.66 4.93 1.38
C VAL A 71 4.03 6.24 2.08
N GLN A 72 3.37 7.34 1.73
CA GLN A 72 3.65 8.66 2.32
C GLN A 72 3.44 8.68 3.83
N ALA A 73 2.45 7.94 4.32
CA ALA A 73 2.13 7.88 5.74
C ALA A 73 3.02 6.91 6.53
N GLY A 74 3.91 6.19 5.85
CA GLY A 74 4.73 5.16 6.49
C GLY A 74 3.94 3.92 6.86
N MET A 75 2.88 3.60 6.12
CA MET A 75 2.00 2.47 6.40
C MET A 75 2.18 1.31 5.42
N ALA A 76 3.06 1.45 4.45
CA ALA A 76 3.36 0.41 3.49
C ALA A 76 4.77 0.59 2.94
N TRP A 77 5.35 -0.52 2.52
CA TRP A 77 6.62 -0.56 1.81
C TRP A 77 6.37 -0.50 0.31
N VAL A 78 7.26 0.13 -0.43
CA VAL A 78 7.32 -0.09 -1.88
C VAL A 78 7.94 -1.47 -2.09
N TYR A 79 7.24 -2.34 -2.81
CA TYR A 79 7.70 -3.69 -3.06
C TYR A 79 8.44 -3.72 -4.40
N ASP A 80 9.74 -3.51 -4.37
CA ASP A 80 10.57 -3.34 -5.57
C ASP A 80 10.38 -4.46 -6.60
N TYR A 81 10.27 -5.68 -6.12
CA TYR A 81 10.12 -6.84 -7.00
C TYR A 81 8.87 -6.75 -7.89
N PHE A 82 7.79 -6.17 -7.35
CA PHE A 82 6.51 -6.05 -8.06
C PHE A 82 6.17 -4.63 -8.50
N CYS A 83 6.97 -3.65 -8.13
CA CYS A 83 6.73 -2.28 -8.55
C CYS A 83 7.75 -1.91 -9.62
N THR A 84 7.34 -1.95 -10.88
CA THR A 84 8.25 -1.83 -12.01
C THR A 84 7.99 -0.64 -12.93
N GLY A 85 6.86 0.08 -12.73
CA GLY A 85 6.53 1.24 -13.57
C GLY A 85 7.22 2.51 -13.10
N ASP A 86 7.11 3.56 -13.91
CA ASP A 86 7.72 4.87 -13.60
C ASP A 86 7.18 5.47 -12.30
N ILE A 87 5.91 5.22 -11.98
CA ILE A 87 5.32 5.73 -10.76
C ILE A 87 6.03 5.20 -9.52
N CYS A 88 6.69 4.05 -9.64
CA CYS A 88 7.43 3.43 -8.54
C CYS A 88 8.62 4.27 -8.11
N LYS A 89 9.21 5.02 -9.03
CA LYS A 89 10.32 5.93 -8.70
C LYS A 89 9.85 7.02 -7.75
N THR A 90 8.67 7.58 -8.01
CA THR A 90 8.07 8.58 -7.14
C THR A 90 7.78 7.99 -5.76
N TRP A 91 7.17 6.81 -5.73
CA TRP A 91 6.84 6.15 -4.47
C TRP A 91 8.10 5.79 -3.64
N LYS A 92 9.20 5.43 -4.32
CA LYS A 92 10.47 5.16 -3.64
C LYS A 92 11.03 6.40 -2.96
N VAL A 93 10.94 7.54 -3.63
CA VAL A 93 11.36 8.82 -3.04
C VAL A 93 10.52 9.13 -1.81
N GLU A 94 9.20 8.93 -1.91
CA GLU A 94 8.29 9.19 -0.80
C GLU A 94 8.50 8.21 0.36
N GLU A 95 8.81 6.96 0.05
CA GLU A 95 9.19 5.99 1.10
C GLU A 95 10.44 6.47 1.84
N ALA A 96 11.45 6.93 1.11
CA ALA A 96 12.68 7.44 1.72
C ALA A 96 12.41 8.64 2.62
N MET A 97 11.49 9.52 2.21
CA MET A 97 11.07 10.66 3.02
C MET A 97 10.36 10.22 4.29
N ALA A 98 9.44 9.25 4.18
CA ALA A 98 8.72 8.71 5.34
C ALA A 98 9.70 8.05 6.32
N ARG A 99 10.70 7.34 5.82
CA ARG A 99 11.76 6.74 6.67
C ARG A 99 12.54 7.80 7.42
N LYS A 100 12.95 8.85 6.71
CA LYS A 100 13.72 9.94 7.31
C LYS A 100 12.93 10.62 8.42
N GLU A 101 11.64 10.81 8.21
CA GLU A 101 10.76 11.46 9.19
C GLU A 101 10.23 10.48 10.23
N LYS A 102 10.57 9.21 10.15
CA LYS A 102 10.15 8.16 11.08
C LYS A 102 8.64 8.09 11.23
N LEU A 103 7.93 8.12 10.11
CA LEU A 103 6.48 8.01 10.09
C LEU A 103 6.04 6.55 10.16
N GLY A 104 4.95 6.30 10.85
CA GLY A 104 4.32 5.00 10.91
C GLY A 104 5.28 3.88 11.28
N LEU A 105 5.39 2.87 10.42
CA LEU A 105 6.26 1.70 10.64
C LEU A 105 7.74 2.06 10.76
N TRP A 106 8.13 3.23 10.22
CA TRP A 106 9.52 3.70 10.26
C TRP A 106 9.92 4.28 11.62
N LYS A 107 9.01 4.30 12.59
CA LYS A 107 9.35 4.54 14.00
C LYS A 107 10.16 3.41 14.58
N ASP A 108 10.03 2.22 13.99
CA ASP A 108 10.86 1.08 14.33
C ASP A 108 12.23 1.26 13.66
N ASP A 109 13.30 1.06 14.41
CA ASP A 109 14.66 1.23 13.87
C ASP A 109 15.03 0.15 12.86
N ASP A 110 14.43 -1.03 12.98
CA ASP A 110 14.73 -2.16 12.09
C ASP A 110 13.45 -2.92 11.74
N PRO A 111 12.56 -2.29 10.96
CA PRO A 111 11.30 -2.95 10.61
C PRO A 111 11.53 -4.09 9.63
N THR A 112 10.77 -5.17 9.82
CA THR A 112 10.82 -6.33 8.93
C THR A 112 9.86 -6.12 7.77
N PRO A 113 10.34 -6.23 6.51
CA PRO A 113 9.42 -6.13 5.36
C PRO A 113 8.38 -7.24 5.40
N PRO A 114 7.14 -6.96 4.93
CA PRO A 114 6.08 -7.96 4.98
C PRO A 114 6.42 -9.25 4.23
N TRP A 115 7.08 -9.14 3.08
CA TRP A 115 7.46 -10.32 2.30
C TRP A 115 8.46 -11.21 3.04
N GLN A 116 9.35 -10.62 3.84
CA GLN A 116 10.30 -11.36 4.65
C GLN A 116 9.58 -12.00 5.85
N TRP A 117 8.70 -11.25 6.48
CA TRP A 117 7.91 -11.75 7.62
C TRP A 117 7.08 -12.97 7.21
N ARG A 118 6.42 -12.90 6.04
CA ARG A 118 5.63 -14.03 5.53
C ARG A 118 6.47 -15.28 5.33
N ARG A 119 7.70 -15.13 4.85
CA ARG A 119 8.60 -16.28 4.67
C ARG A 119 8.94 -16.97 5.98
N SER A 120 9.13 -16.22 7.05
CA SER A 120 9.47 -16.76 8.36
C SER A 120 8.26 -17.23 9.16
N HIS A 121 7.05 -16.96 8.69
CA HIS A 121 5.80 -17.32 9.37
C HIS A 121 4.90 -18.17 8.47
N LYS A 122 5.47 -19.03 7.68
CA LYS A 122 4.72 -19.97 6.84
C LYS A 122 3.99 -21.00 7.70
N ARG A 123 2.81 -21.35 7.23
CA ARG A 123 2.03 -22.43 7.83
C ARG A 123 2.37 -23.76 7.20
#